data_6714af1dee036cc6823d3234afd530a9
#
_entry.id   6714af1dee036cc6823d3234afd530a9
#
_cell.length_a   1.000
_cell.length_b   1.000
_cell.length_c   1.000
_cell.angle_alpha   90.00
_cell.angle_beta   90.00
_cell.angle_gamma   90.00
#
_symmetry.space_group_name_H-M   'P 1'
#
loop_
_entity.id
_entity.type
_entity.pdbx_description
1 polymer ?
#
loop_
_entity_poly.entity_id
_entity_poly.type
_entity_poly.pdbx_seq_one_letter_code
_entity_poly.pdbx_strand_id
1 'polypeptide(L)'
;MEFTALALTDTNATYGVVNFQRTALSHGIRPIFGAEVDDPKTGAHAVLLAKNLQGFGEVCRVVTDRNLKSNFSLAPRLRYCNDEVIILSPSLKIIDTVAKARGGRNLGIELIPWQSGEVQRWEFSQKHRIPLVASNRIFFLEPKDWETHRLLTAIRLNTSCLSFTDTIHREAWLKPQSVMEHLYRYVPQALKNTHCVAEQCDMTLPIGQLQFPPFDLASGQTHIGQLRSLAWQGIRKQYRNTRVRQRLQYELNIICLLYTSPSPRDGLLSRMPSSA
;
A
#
# COMPACT_ATOMS: atom_id res chain seq x y z
N MET A 1 -20.12 -14.83 4.17
CA MET A 1 -18.77 -15.08 4.72
C MET A 1 -18.53 -14.06 5.80
N GLU A 2 -18.22 -14.46 7.00
CA GLU A 2 -17.94 -13.54 8.10
C GLU A 2 -16.41 -13.37 8.23
N PHE A 3 -15.86 -12.38 7.53
CA PHE A 3 -14.46 -12.01 7.71
C PHE A 3 -14.37 -10.91 8.77
N THR A 4 -13.51 -11.08 9.76
CA THR A 4 -13.20 -10.05 10.77
C THR A 4 -12.11 -9.10 10.32
N ALA A 5 -11.24 -9.54 9.42
CA ALA A 5 -10.19 -8.74 8.81
C ALA A 5 -9.98 -9.15 7.35
N LEU A 6 -9.58 -8.21 6.52
CA LEU A 6 -9.29 -8.45 5.11
C LEU A 6 -8.11 -7.58 4.66
N ALA A 7 -7.22 -8.17 3.85
CA ALA A 7 -6.10 -7.44 3.27
C ALA A 7 -6.40 -7.01 1.84
N LEU A 8 -6.05 -5.76 1.50
CA LEU A 8 -5.97 -5.29 0.12
C LEU A 8 -4.50 -5.16 -0.28
N THR A 9 -4.11 -5.88 -1.33
CA THR A 9 -2.73 -5.96 -1.82
C THR A 9 -2.70 -5.85 -3.35
N ASP A 10 -3.04 -4.66 -3.86
CA ASP A 10 -3.00 -4.39 -5.30
C ASP A 10 -1.61 -4.68 -5.88
N THR A 11 -1.53 -5.20 -7.10
CA THR A 11 -0.26 -5.51 -7.75
C THR A 11 0.46 -4.25 -8.20
N ASN A 12 1.66 -4.02 -7.66
CA ASN A 12 2.53 -2.87 -7.93
C ASN A 12 1.85 -1.50 -7.71
N ALA A 13 0.83 -1.46 -6.83
CA ALA A 13 0.00 -0.28 -6.61
C ALA A 13 -0.63 -0.25 -5.22
N THR A 14 -1.22 0.89 -4.86
CA THR A 14 -2.02 1.08 -3.65
C THR A 14 -3.29 1.90 -3.96
N TYR A 15 -3.85 1.75 -5.17
CA TYR A 15 -4.94 2.61 -5.64
C TYR A 15 -6.24 2.46 -4.86
N GLY A 16 -6.57 1.24 -4.43
CA GLY A 16 -7.83 0.91 -3.79
C GLY A 16 -7.94 1.26 -2.30
N VAL A 17 -6.83 1.62 -1.63
CA VAL A 17 -6.75 1.63 -0.16
C VAL A 17 -7.74 2.57 0.53
N VAL A 18 -8.03 3.75 -0.05
CA VAL A 18 -8.96 4.73 0.56
C VAL A 18 -10.39 4.23 0.53
N ASN A 19 -10.85 3.75 -0.63
CA ASN A 19 -12.20 3.19 -0.78
C ASN A 19 -12.34 1.90 0.02
N PHE A 20 -11.31 1.06 0.01
CA PHE A 20 -11.27 -0.17 0.79
C PHE A 20 -11.42 0.10 2.29
N GLN A 21 -10.66 1.06 2.86
CA GLN A 21 -10.81 1.41 4.27
C GLN A 21 -12.24 1.84 4.61
N ARG A 22 -12.81 2.74 3.81
CA ARG A 22 -14.18 3.23 4.06
C ARG A 22 -15.19 2.10 4.05
N THR A 23 -15.11 1.23 3.03
CA THR A 23 -16.04 0.11 2.87
C THR A 23 -15.83 -0.95 3.94
N ALA A 24 -14.61 -1.35 4.24
CA ALA A 24 -14.32 -2.36 5.26
C ALA A 24 -14.83 -1.91 6.64
N LEU A 25 -14.51 -0.68 7.05
CA LEU A 25 -14.96 -0.14 8.34
C LEU A 25 -16.49 -0.02 8.44
N SER A 26 -17.17 0.36 7.35
CA SER A 26 -18.65 0.42 7.35
C SER A 26 -19.32 -0.96 7.48
N HIS A 27 -18.59 -2.04 7.22
CA HIS A 27 -19.06 -3.42 7.39
C HIS A 27 -18.46 -4.12 8.63
N GLY A 28 -17.80 -3.39 9.51
CA GLY A 28 -17.16 -3.96 10.71
C GLY A 28 -15.95 -4.85 10.42
N ILE A 29 -15.35 -4.75 9.23
CA ILE A 29 -14.17 -5.50 8.84
C ILE A 29 -12.93 -4.65 9.09
N ARG A 30 -11.93 -5.20 9.77
CA ARG A 30 -10.64 -4.53 9.97
C ARG A 30 -9.82 -4.56 8.68
N PRO A 31 -9.49 -3.39 8.07
CA PRO A 31 -8.70 -3.35 6.87
C PRO A 31 -7.22 -3.61 7.17
N ILE A 32 -6.56 -4.38 6.32
CA ILE A 32 -5.11 -4.57 6.32
C ILE A 32 -4.59 -4.03 4.99
N PHE A 33 -3.56 -3.20 5.04
CA PHE A 33 -3.03 -2.52 3.87
C PHE A 33 -1.68 -3.08 3.45
N GLY A 34 -1.54 -3.27 2.14
CA GLY A 34 -0.31 -3.78 1.57
C GLY A 34 -0.23 -3.58 0.07
N ALA A 35 0.72 -4.26 -0.54
CA ALA A 35 0.84 -4.39 -1.97
C ALA A 35 1.49 -5.73 -2.34
N GLU A 36 1.06 -6.36 -3.40
CA GLU A 36 1.84 -7.38 -4.08
C GLU A 36 2.83 -6.68 -5.01
N VAL A 37 4.12 -6.98 -4.87
CA VAL A 37 5.17 -6.40 -5.72
C VAL A 37 5.90 -7.51 -6.45
N ASP A 38 6.03 -7.40 -7.77
CA ASP A 38 6.74 -8.33 -8.61
C ASP A 38 8.16 -7.86 -8.97
N ASP A 39 9.02 -8.81 -9.28
CA ASP A 39 10.31 -8.55 -9.90
C ASP A 39 10.15 -8.59 -11.43
N PRO A 40 10.41 -7.49 -12.15
CA PRO A 40 10.14 -7.39 -13.59
C PRO A 40 10.98 -8.33 -14.44
N LYS A 41 12.10 -8.85 -13.89
CA LYS A 41 13.04 -9.73 -14.62
C LYS A 41 12.73 -11.21 -14.42
N THR A 42 12.22 -11.56 -13.23
CA THR A 42 12.04 -12.97 -12.86
C THR A 42 10.58 -13.36 -12.72
N GLY A 43 9.65 -12.39 -12.62
CA GLY A 43 8.24 -12.63 -12.31
C GLY A 43 8.00 -13.11 -10.87
N ALA A 44 9.03 -13.25 -10.06
CA ALA A 44 8.88 -13.60 -8.65
C ALA A 44 8.20 -12.43 -7.90
N HIS A 45 7.31 -12.74 -6.95
CA HIS A 45 6.56 -11.72 -6.23
C HIS A 45 6.68 -11.87 -4.71
N ALA A 46 6.38 -10.80 -4.02
CA ALA A 46 6.17 -10.78 -2.58
C ALA A 46 4.97 -9.91 -2.23
N VAL A 47 4.23 -10.32 -1.23
CA VAL A 47 3.18 -9.52 -0.58
C VAL A 47 3.80 -8.79 0.59
N LEU A 48 3.64 -7.48 0.60
CA LEU A 48 4.11 -6.58 1.65
C LEU A 48 2.91 -6.10 2.44
N LEU A 49 2.85 -6.38 3.74
CA LEU A 49 1.77 -5.94 4.62
C LEU A 49 2.30 -4.92 5.62
N ALA A 50 1.60 -3.81 5.76
CA ALA A 50 1.96 -2.76 6.70
C ALA A 50 1.42 -3.07 8.10
N LYS A 51 2.28 -3.03 9.11
CA LYS A 51 1.87 -3.16 10.52
C LYS A 51 1.27 -1.85 11.05
N ASN A 52 1.76 -0.73 10.57
CA ASN A 52 1.35 0.63 10.96
C ASN A 52 1.59 1.62 9.81
N LEU A 53 1.32 2.91 10.04
CA LEU A 53 1.48 3.96 9.03
C LEU A 53 2.91 4.11 8.51
N GLN A 54 3.91 3.87 9.37
CA GLN A 54 5.32 3.91 8.96
C GLN A 54 5.66 2.74 8.01
N GLY A 55 5.11 1.55 8.29
CA GLY A 55 5.18 0.40 7.39
C GLY A 55 4.48 0.65 6.06
N PHE A 56 3.31 1.29 6.08
CA PHE A 56 2.60 1.66 4.85
C PHE A 56 3.41 2.64 4.00
N GLY A 57 4.05 3.62 4.62
CA GLY A 57 4.98 4.51 3.93
C GLY A 57 6.14 3.76 3.25
N GLU A 58 6.63 2.68 3.88
CA GLU A 58 7.66 1.83 3.26
C GLU A 58 7.11 1.00 2.10
N VAL A 59 5.90 0.43 2.21
CA VAL A 59 5.22 -0.25 1.10
C VAL A 59 5.10 0.69 -0.10
N CYS A 60 4.66 1.93 0.11
CA CYS A 60 4.58 2.95 -0.95
C CYS A 60 5.94 3.23 -1.59
N ARG A 61 7.02 3.30 -0.80
CA ARG A 61 8.39 3.48 -1.34
C ARG A 61 8.84 2.31 -2.19
N VAL A 62 8.55 1.06 -1.78
CA VAL A 62 8.87 -0.13 -2.59
C VAL A 62 8.12 -0.12 -3.91
N VAL A 63 6.82 0.19 -3.88
CA VAL A 63 5.98 0.31 -5.08
C VAL A 63 6.50 1.42 -6.01
N THR A 64 6.90 2.56 -5.45
CA THR A 64 7.50 3.66 -6.21
C THR A 64 8.81 3.24 -6.86
N ASP A 65 9.69 2.59 -6.10
CA ASP A 65 10.95 2.06 -6.62
C ASP A 65 10.71 1.07 -7.77
N ARG A 66 9.71 0.17 -7.62
CA ARG A 66 9.33 -0.81 -8.64
C ARG A 66 8.88 -0.14 -9.95
N ASN A 67 8.12 0.92 -9.85
CA ASN A 67 7.52 1.58 -11.02
C ASN A 67 8.45 2.58 -11.70
N LEU A 68 9.39 3.20 -10.97
CA LEU A 68 10.22 4.26 -11.50
C LEU A 68 11.66 3.84 -11.83
N LYS A 69 12.19 2.76 -11.21
CA LYS A 69 13.57 2.35 -11.43
C LYS A 69 13.66 1.28 -12.51
N SER A 70 14.30 1.58 -13.64
CA SER A 70 14.49 0.65 -14.77
C SER A 70 15.31 -0.59 -14.40
N ASN A 71 16.20 -0.49 -13.41
CA ASN A 71 17.04 -1.58 -12.93
C ASN A 71 16.54 -2.20 -11.62
N PHE A 72 15.25 -2.05 -11.32
CA PHE A 72 14.65 -2.61 -10.11
C PHE A 72 14.86 -4.12 -10.02
N SER A 73 15.15 -4.60 -8.81
CA SER A 73 15.13 -6.01 -8.45
C SER A 73 14.57 -6.16 -7.04
N LEU A 74 13.57 -7.04 -6.90
CA LEU A 74 12.74 -7.13 -5.71
C LEU A 74 13.53 -7.61 -4.50
N ALA A 75 14.22 -8.76 -4.59
CA ALA A 75 14.91 -9.35 -3.44
C ALA A 75 15.98 -8.44 -2.81
N PRO A 76 16.86 -7.77 -3.58
CA PRO A 76 17.79 -6.78 -3.04
C PRO A 76 17.09 -5.59 -2.39
N ARG A 77 15.98 -5.10 -2.97
CA ARG A 77 15.23 -3.96 -2.42
C ARG A 77 14.61 -4.28 -1.07
N LEU A 78 14.03 -5.47 -0.93
CA LEU A 78 13.37 -5.91 0.30
C LEU A 78 14.32 -6.09 1.50
N ARG A 79 15.61 -6.25 1.28
CA ARG A 79 16.61 -6.29 2.37
C ARG A 79 16.64 -5.02 3.22
N TYR A 80 16.26 -3.88 2.62
CA TYR A 80 16.30 -2.56 3.24
C TYR A 80 14.94 -2.08 3.75
N CYS A 81 13.89 -2.92 3.68
CA CYS A 81 12.62 -2.59 4.30
C CYS A 81 12.75 -2.46 5.81
N ASN A 82 12.02 -1.53 6.41
CA ASN A 82 11.97 -1.40 7.87
C ASN A 82 11.21 -2.57 8.53
N ASP A 83 11.30 -2.69 9.85
CA ASP A 83 10.67 -3.77 10.63
C ASP A 83 9.15 -3.62 10.79
N GLU A 84 8.57 -2.56 10.24
CA GLU A 84 7.12 -2.30 10.24
C GLU A 84 6.40 -2.89 9.02
N VAL A 85 7.14 -3.63 8.17
CA VAL A 85 6.60 -4.35 7.01
C VAL A 85 6.79 -5.85 7.20
N ILE A 86 5.70 -6.60 7.08
CA ILE A 86 5.71 -8.05 6.96
C ILE A 86 5.85 -8.41 5.49
N ILE A 87 6.76 -9.31 5.18
CA ILE A 87 7.07 -9.77 3.82
C ILE A 87 6.67 -11.23 3.69
N LEU A 88 5.73 -11.52 2.82
CA LEU A 88 5.31 -12.88 2.46
C LEU A 88 5.72 -13.16 1.01
N SER A 89 6.27 -14.33 0.74
CA SER A 89 6.60 -14.71 -0.64
C SER A 89 6.61 -16.23 -0.81
N PRO A 90 6.13 -16.77 -1.94
CA PRO A 90 6.32 -18.17 -2.28
C PRO A 90 7.72 -18.46 -2.81
N SER A 91 8.51 -17.43 -3.15
CA SER A 91 9.85 -17.54 -3.69
C SER A 91 10.90 -17.72 -2.59
N LEU A 92 11.43 -18.92 -2.46
CA LEU A 92 12.49 -19.23 -1.50
C LEU A 92 13.76 -18.38 -1.71
N LYS A 93 14.04 -17.95 -2.95
CA LYS A 93 15.15 -17.06 -3.26
C LYS A 93 14.97 -15.68 -2.65
N ILE A 94 13.74 -15.12 -2.70
CA ILE A 94 13.41 -13.85 -2.05
C ILE A 94 13.55 -14.00 -0.54
N ILE A 95 12.92 -15.02 0.03
CA ILE A 95 12.94 -15.29 1.48
C ILE A 95 14.37 -15.46 2.00
N ASP A 96 15.19 -16.28 1.35
CA ASP A 96 16.60 -16.49 1.76
C ASP A 96 17.40 -15.18 1.73
N THR A 97 17.25 -14.41 0.65
CA THR A 97 17.94 -13.13 0.49
C THR A 97 17.58 -12.14 1.59
N VAL A 98 16.31 -12.05 1.94
CA VAL A 98 15.81 -11.12 2.98
C VAL A 98 16.16 -11.65 4.38
N ALA A 99 16.03 -12.97 4.62
CA ALA A 99 16.34 -13.59 5.90
C ALA A 99 17.82 -13.40 6.29
N LYS A 100 18.75 -13.50 5.35
CA LYS A 100 20.17 -13.22 5.58
C LYS A 100 20.44 -11.77 6.02
N ALA A 101 19.61 -10.82 5.61
CA ALA A 101 19.77 -9.42 5.97
C ALA A 101 19.02 -9.03 7.25
N ARG A 102 17.84 -9.62 7.51
CA ARG A 102 16.91 -9.22 8.58
C ARG A 102 16.75 -10.26 9.70
N GLY A 103 17.41 -11.41 9.61
CA GLY A 103 17.34 -12.46 10.63
C GLY A 103 15.98 -13.14 10.76
N GLY A 104 15.20 -13.22 9.69
CA GLY A 104 13.91 -13.93 9.65
C GLY A 104 12.73 -13.20 10.30
N ARG A 105 12.91 -11.99 10.86
CA ARG A 105 11.81 -11.21 11.45
C ARG A 105 10.86 -10.70 10.39
N ASN A 106 9.55 -10.72 10.71
CA ASN A 106 8.49 -10.24 9.83
C ASN A 106 8.56 -10.87 8.41
N LEU A 107 8.99 -12.13 8.34
CA LEU A 107 9.02 -12.92 7.12
C LEU A 107 8.07 -14.12 7.24
N GLY A 108 7.42 -14.46 6.12
CA GLY A 108 6.64 -15.67 6.00
C GLY A 108 6.78 -16.29 4.61
N ILE A 109 6.81 -17.60 4.56
CA ILE A 109 6.79 -18.34 3.30
C ILE A 109 5.32 -18.54 2.93
N GLU A 110 4.90 -17.92 1.83
CA GLU A 110 3.53 -18.02 1.35
C GLU A 110 3.28 -19.39 0.74
N LEU A 111 2.28 -20.11 1.28
CA LEU A 111 1.75 -21.32 0.70
C LEU A 111 0.49 -21.00 -0.10
N ILE A 112 0.48 -21.36 -1.37
CA ILE A 112 -0.63 -21.17 -2.29
C ILE A 112 -1.05 -22.54 -2.80
N PRO A 113 -2.31 -23.02 -2.57
CA PRO A 113 -2.71 -24.41 -2.79
C PRO A 113 -2.58 -24.90 -4.21
N TRP A 114 -2.64 -23.99 -5.18
CA TRP A 114 -2.56 -24.31 -6.60
C TRP A 114 -1.16 -24.07 -7.21
N GLN A 115 -0.16 -23.77 -6.36
CA GLN A 115 1.21 -23.51 -6.80
C GLN A 115 2.12 -24.66 -6.37
N SER A 116 2.86 -25.25 -7.30
CA SER A 116 3.83 -26.32 -7.02
C SER A 116 4.98 -25.87 -6.10
N GLY A 117 5.68 -26.83 -5.48
CA GLY A 117 6.85 -26.57 -4.64
C GLY A 117 6.53 -26.52 -3.13
N GLU A 118 5.42 -27.07 -2.70
CA GLU A 118 5.01 -27.11 -1.28
C GLU A 118 6.02 -27.81 -0.39
N VAL A 119 6.56 -28.95 -0.82
CA VAL A 119 7.53 -29.74 -0.06
C VAL A 119 8.81 -28.95 0.18
N GLN A 120 9.34 -28.31 -0.86
CA GLN A 120 10.55 -27.49 -0.76
C GLN A 120 10.34 -26.29 0.18
N ARG A 121 9.14 -25.65 0.14
CA ARG A 121 8.79 -24.56 1.07
C ARG A 121 8.69 -25.05 2.50
N TRP A 122 8.10 -26.22 2.70
CA TRP A 122 8.01 -26.84 4.02
C TRP A 122 9.39 -27.17 4.59
N GLU A 123 10.27 -27.84 3.82
CA GLU A 123 11.64 -28.17 4.22
C GLU A 123 12.44 -26.91 4.55
N PHE A 124 12.33 -25.88 3.71
CA PHE A 124 12.99 -24.61 3.94
C PHE A 124 12.49 -23.93 5.22
N SER A 125 11.17 -23.94 5.45
CA SER A 125 10.56 -23.42 6.68
C SER A 125 11.14 -24.10 7.93
N GLN A 126 11.22 -25.43 7.95
CA GLN A 126 11.77 -26.20 9.08
C GLN A 126 13.25 -25.86 9.31
N LYS A 127 14.03 -25.81 8.24
CA LYS A 127 15.47 -25.54 8.30
C LYS A 127 15.79 -24.14 8.81
N HIS A 128 15.06 -23.14 8.36
CA HIS A 128 15.35 -21.73 8.63
C HIS A 128 14.44 -21.12 9.70
N ARG A 129 13.48 -21.88 10.24
CA ARG A 129 12.48 -21.45 11.24
C ARG A 129 11.69 -20.22 10.80
N ILE A 130 11.35 -20.14 9.51
CA ILE A 130 10.50 -19.10 8.95
C ILE A 130 9.09 -19.66 8.80
N PRO A 131 8.04 -18.98 9.33
CA PRO A 131 6.69 -19.52 9.34
C PRO A 131 6.11 -19.67 7.92
N LEU A 132 5.39 -20.78 7.71
CA LEU A 132 4.51 -20.95 6.56
C LEU A 132 3.22 -20.15 6.80
N VAL A 133 2.75 -19.42 5.82
CA VAL A 133 1.54 -18.61 5.89
C VAL A 133 0.60 -19.05 4.77
N ALA A 134 -0.63 -19.42 5.13
CA ALA A 134 -1.65 -19.82 4.17
C ALA A 134 -2.17 -18.61 3.38
N SER A 135 -2.22 -18.74 2.07
CA SER A 135 -2.74 -17.73 1.15
C SER A 135 -3.46 -18.41 -0.02
N ASN A 136 -4.39 -17.71 -0.63
CA ASN A 136 -5.02 -18.15 -1.88
C ASN A 136 -4.69 -17.22 -3.05
N ARG A 137 -3.98 -16.14 -2.82
CA ARG A 137 -3.65 -15.12 -3.84
C ARG A 137 -4.88 -14.74 -4.67
N ILE A 138 -5.82 -14.04 -4.01
CA ILE A 138 -7.17 -13.79 -4.50
C ILE A 138 -7.17 -12.65 -5.53
N PHE A 139 -7.75 -12.90 -6.70
CA PHE A 139 -7.92 -11.91 -7.77
C PHE A 139 -9.38 -11.68 -8.14
N PHE A 140 -10.29 -12.56 -7.76
CA PHE A 140 -11.72 -12.44 -8.04
C PHE A 140 -12.56 -13.08 -6.93
N LEU A 141 -13.84 -12.73 -6.91
CA LEU A 141 -14.73 -13.14 -5.80
C LEU A 141 -15.30 -14.54 -5.97
N GLU A 142 -15.68 -14.89 -7.20
CA GLU A 142 -16.32 -16.17 -7.50
C GLU A 142 -15.60 -16.89 -8.65
N PRO A 143 -15.69 -18.23 -8.74
CA PRO A 143 -15.06 -19.02 -9.81
C PRO A 143 -15.43 -18.56 -11.22
N LYS A 144 -16.67 -18.08 -11.44
CA LYS A 144 -17.16 -17.58 -12.73
C LYS A 144 -16.47 -16.30 -13.19
N ASP A 145 -15.93 -15.51 -12.27
CA ASP A 145 -15.28 -14.25 -12.57
C ASP A 145 -13.92 -14.43 -13.27
N TRP A 146 -13.41 -15.66 -13.31
CA TRP A 146 -12.17 -15.97 -14.01
C TRP A 146 -12.22 -15.63 -15.51
N GLU A 147 -13.36 -15.86 -16.17
CA GLU A 147 -13.52 -15.50 -17.59
C GLU A 147 -13.47 -13.97 -17.78
N THR A 148 -14.12 -13.22 -16.90
CA THR A 148 -14.05 -11.75 -16.90
C THR A 148 -12.64 -11.27 -16.68
N HIS A 149 -11.91 -11.87 -15.72
CA HIS A 149 -10.50 -11.54 -15.46
C HIS A 149 -9.62 -11.81 -16.69
N ARG A 150 -9.83 -12.92 -17.41
CA ARG A 150 -9.12 -13.20 -18.67
C ARG A 150 -9.38 -12.12 -19.72
N LEU A 151 -10.64 -11.74 -19.89
CA LEU A 151 -11.02 -10.69 -20.84
C LEU A 151 -10.35 -9.35 -20.49
N LEU A 152 -10.39 -8.94 -19.24
CA LEU A 152 -9.74 -7.71 -18.78
C LEU A 152 -8.21 -7.77 -18.97
N THR A 153 -7.61 -8.94 -18.75
CA THR A 153 -6.17 -9.15 -19.00
C THR A 153 -5.84 -9.04 -20.49
N ALA A 154 -6.67 -9.60 -21.38
CA ALA A 154 -6.49 -9.48 -22.83
C ALA A 154 -6.58 -8.02 -23.29
N ILE A 155 -7.54 -7.26 -22.76
CA ILE A 155 -7.68 -5.83 -23.04
C ILE A 155 -6.42 -5.07 -22.58
N ARG A 156 -5.97 -5.32 -21.35
CA ARG A 156 -4.74 -4.69 -20.80
C ARG A 156 -3.50 -4.99 -21.62
N LEU A 157 -3.36 -6.20 -22.14
CA LEU A 157 -2.23 -6.63 -22.97
C LEU A 157 -2.41 -6.30 -24.45
N ASN A 158 -3.56 -5.72 -24.83
CA ASN A 158 -3.94 -5.46 -26.21
C ASN A 158 -3.79 -6.69 -27.12
N THR A 159 -4.34 -7.83 -26.69
CA THR A 159 -4.24 -9.13 -27.38
C THR A 159 -5.56 -9.90 -27.33
N SER A 160 -5.62 -11.00 -28.07
CA SER A 160 -6.79 -11.91 -28.01
C SER A 160 -6.75 -12.82 -26.78
N CYS A 161 -7.91 -13.13 -26.21
CA CYS A 161 -8.03 -14.12 -25.11
C CYS A 161 -7.49 -15.51 -25.46
N LEU A 162 -7.32 -15.82 -26.74
CA LEU A 162 -6.78 -17.10 -27.22
C LEU A 162 -5.26 -17.08 -27.37
N SER A 163 -4.65 -15.89 -27.36
CA SER A 163 -3.24 -15.70 -27.74
C SER A 163 -2.27 -15.64 -26.56
N PHE A 164 -2.76 -15.65 -25.31
CA PHE A 164 -1.89 -15.59 -24.14
C PHE A 164 -2.23 -16.70 -23.14
N THR A 165 -1.19 -17.25 -22.52
CA THR A 165 -1.26 -18.34 -21.55
C THR A 165 -1.03 -17.85 -20.10
N ASP A 166 -0.53 -16.63 -19.94
CA ASP A 166 -0.20 -16.05 -18.62
C ASP A 166 -1.47 -15.48 -17.97
N THR A 167 -2.29 -16.37 -17.46
CA THR A 167 -3.50 -16.02 -16.71
C THR A 167 -3.35 -16.40 -15.25
N ILE A 168 -3.99 -15.62 -14.38
CA ILE A 168 -4.16 -16.01 -12.98
C ILE A 168 -4.91 -17.36 -12.91
N HIS A 169 -4.48 -18.20 -11.99
CA HIS A 169 -5.05 -19.53 -11.82
C HIS A 169 -6.55 -19.47 -11.48
N ARG A 170 -7.35 -20.41 -12.00
CA ARG A 170 -8.81 -20.44 -11.77
C ARG A 170 -9.20 -20.54 -10.30
N GLU A 171 -8.32 -21.10 -9.47
CA GLU A 171 -8.53 -21.22 -8.03
C GLU A 171 -8.22 -19.93 -7.23
N ALA A 172 -7.85 -18.83 -7.88
CA ALA A 172 -7.54 -17.56 -7.23
C ALA A 172 -8.80 -16.74 -6.85
N TRP A 173 -9.87 -17.40 -6.41
CA TRP A 173 -11.11 -16.80 -5.95
C TRP A 173 -11.22 -16.77 -4.42
N LEU A 174 -12.06 -15.86 -3.89
CA LEU A 174 -12.26 -15.69 -2.46
C LEU A 174 -13.00 -16.90 -1.86
N LYS A 175 -12.27 -17.79 -1.21
CA LYS A 175 -12.79 -19.02 -0.64
C LYS A 175 -13.39 -18.82 0.76
N PRO A 176 -14.48 -19.51 1.10
CA PRO A 176 -14.95 -19.61 2.48
C PRO A 176 -13.90 -20.24 3.41
N GLN A 177 -13.97 -19.92 4.69
CA GLN A 177 -13.07 -20.46 5.70
C GLN A 177 -13.01 -21.98 5.68
N SER A 178 -14.16 -22.67 5.61
CA SER A 178 -14.24 -24.14 5.57
C SER A 178 -13.47 -24.78 4.39
N VAL A 179 -13.47 -24.10 3.23
CA VAL A 179 -12.70 -24.55 2.07
C VAL A 179 -11.21 -24.37 2.32
N MET A 180 -10.79 -23.24 2.89
CA MET A 180 -9.39 -22.98 3.26
C MET A 180 -8.91 -23.99 4.31
N GLU A 181 -9.69 -24.28 5.34
CA GLU A 181 -9.39 -25.31 6.35
C GLU A 181 -9.19 -26.69 5.72
N HIS A 182 -10.04 -27.06 4.76
CA HIS A 182 -9.88 -28.32 4.03
C HIS A 182 -8.61 -28.36 3.17
N LEU A 183 -8.28 -27.26 2.47
CA LEU A 183 -7.08 -27.17 1.63
C LEU A 183 -5.79 -27.29 2.48
N TYR A 184 -5.79 -26.68 3.67
CA TYR A 184 -4.63 -26.65 4.55
C TYR A 184 -4.68 -27.70 5.68
N ARG A 185 -5.55 -28.72 5.58
CA ARG A 185 -5.72 -29.74 6.65
C ARG A 185 -4.44 -30.47 7.04
N TYR A 186 -3.46 -30.58 6.14
CA TYR A 186 -2.16 -31.20 6.41
C TYR A 186 -1.12 -30.22 6.98
N VAL A 187 -1.38 -28.90 6.90
CA VAL A 187 -0.51 -27.85 7.42
C VAL A 187 -1.35 -26.81 8.18
N PRO A 188 -2.11 -27.19 9.21
CA PRO A 188 -3.04 -26.28 9.90
C PRO A 188 -2.31 -25.10 10.58
N GLN A 189 -1.03 -25.25 10.87
CA GLN A 189 -0.21 -24.18 11.43
C GLN A 189 -0.08 -23.00 10.45
N ALA A 190 -0.14 -23.21 9.14
CA ALA A 190 -0.08 -22.15 8.16
C ALA A 190 -1.30 -21.20 8.27
N LEU A 191 -2.51 -21.74 8.52
CA LEU A 191 -3.70 -20.93 8.79
C LEU A 191 -3.59 -20.13 10.09
N LYS A 192 -3.08 -20.75 11.17
CA LYS A 192 -2.82 -20.05 12.44
C LYS A 192 -1.84 -18.89 12.24
N ASN A 193 -0.79 -19.12 11.46
CA ASN A 193 0.18 -18.08 11.16
C ASN A 193 -0.43 -16.92 10.35
N THR A 194 -1.43 -17.20 9.50
CA THR A 194 -2.17 -16.14 8.78
C THR A 194 -2.90 -15.22 9.77
N HIS A 195 -3.53 -15.78 10.80
CA HIS A 195 -4.13 -14.98 11.88
C HIS A 195 -3.07 -14.15 12.63
N CYS A 196 -1.96 -14.76 13.00
CA CYS A 196 -0.86 -14.05 13.69
C CYS A 196 -0.31 -12.89 12.83
N VAL A 197 -0.23 -13.06 11.52
CA VAL A 197 0.15 -11.98 10.59
C VAL A 197 -0.91 -10.89 10.58
N ALA A 198 -2.19 -11.25 10.48
CA ALA A 198 -3.28 -10.29 10.47
C ALA A 198 -3.37 -9.47 11.76
N GLU A 199 -3.12 -10.08 12.93
CA GLU A 199 -3.13 -9.40 14.22
C GLU A 199 -2.01 -8.38 14.39
N GLN A 200 -0.88 -8.55 13.70
CA GLN A 200 0.21 -7.58 13.71
C GLN A 200 -0.07 -6.34 12.86
N CYS A 201 -1.09 -6.39 11.99
CA CYS A 201 -1.44 -5.32 11.09
C CYS A 201 -2.64 -4.55 11.67
N ASP A 202 -2.36 -3.48 12.41
CA ASP A 202 -3.39 -2.64 13.02
C ASP A 202 -3.11 -1.17 12.73
N MET A 203 -3.73 -0.67 11.66
CA MET A 203 -3.64 0.73 11.29
C MET A 203 -4.89 1.21 10.55
N THR A 204 -5.13 2.50 10.65
CA THR A 204 -6.08 3.24 9.82
C THR A 204 -5.38 4.41 9.15
N LEU A 205 -5.74 4.67 7.89
CA LEU A 205 -5.25 5.85 7.18
C LEU A 205 -5.94 7.09 7.73
N PRO A 206 -5.22 8.22 7.92
CA PRO A 206 -5.77 9.47 8.46
C PRO A 206 -6.62 10.21 7.41
N ILE A 207 -7.69 9.55 6.91
CA ILE A 207 -8.57 10.11 5.89
C ILE A 207 -9.40 11.24 6.48
N GLY A 208 -9.42 12.39 5.81
CA GLY A 208 -10.17 13.57 6.24
C GLY A 208 -9.48 14.41 7.30
N GLN A 209 -8.30 14.05 7.74
CA GLN A 209 -7.46 14.87 8.60
C GLN A 209 -6.57 15.77 7.73
N LEU A 210 -6.70 17.09 7.91
CA LEU A 210 -5.82 18.04 7.25
C LEU A 210 -4.41 17.93 7.83
N GLN A 211 -3.47 17.51 7.01
CA GLN A 211 -2.05 17.45 7.36
C GLN A 211 -1.30 18.52 6.57
N PHE A 212 -0.90 19.59 7.25
CA PHE A 212 -0.03 20.58 6.65
C PHE A 212 1.43 20.11 6.67
N PRO A 213 2.20 20.39 5.61
CA PRO A 213 3.64 20.12 5.63
C PRO A 213 4.30 20.77 6.85
N PRO A 214 5.12 20.06 7.62
CA PRO A 214 5.88 20.67 8.69
C PRO A 214 6.84 21.71 8.10
N PHE A 215 6.91 22.87 8.73
CA PHE A 215 7.86 23.92 8.39
C PHE A 215 8.65 24.27 9.64
N ASP A 216 9.96 24.03 9.59
CA ASP A 216 10.84 24.28 10.73
C ASP A 216 11.03 25.78 10.92
N LEU A 217 10.59 26.29 12.07
CA LEU A 217 10.75 27.67 12.48
C LEU A 217 11.93 27.80 13.44
N ALA A 218 12.66 28.90 13.31
CA ALA A 218 13.63 29.27 14.35
C ALA A 218 12.90 29.53 15.68
N SER A 219 13.60 29.26 16.80
CA SER A 219 13.03 29.41 18.14
C SER A 219 12.42 30.80 18.35
N GLY A 220 11.17 30.83 18.81
CA GLY A 220 10.44 32.08 19.07
C GLY A 220 9.72 32.69 17.86
N GLN A 221 9.76 32.07 16.69
CA GLN A 221 9.03 32.55 15.49
C GLN A 221 7.68 31.89 15.34
N THR A 222 6.73 32.61 14.74
CA THR A 222 5.43 32.06 14.29
C THR A 222 5.42 31.89 12.78
N HIS A 223 4.63 30.94 12.25
CA HIS A 223 4.49 30.71 10.81
C HIS A 223 4.07 31.98 10.05
N ILE A 224 3.15 32.76 10.62
CA ILE A 224 2.69 34.04 10.07
C ILE A 224 3.82 35.08 10.10
N GLY A 225 4.58 35.14 11.20
CA GLY A 225 5.73 36.05 11.31
C GLY A 225 6.80 35.73 10.27
N GLN A 226 7.10 34.47 10.05
CA GLN A 226 8.06 34.03 9.04
C GLN A 226 7.56 34.34 7.62
N LEU A 227 6.28 34.04 7.32
CA LEU A 227 5.67 34.39 6.03
C LEU A 227 5.77 35.90 5.75
N ARG A 228 5.41 36.73 6.72
CA ARG A 228 5.53 38.20 6.61
C ARG A 228 6.96 38.64 6.34
N SER A 229 7.91 38.08 7.10
CA SER A 229 9.34 38.41 6.94
C SER A 229 9.83 38.06 5.53
N LEU A 230 9.56 36.86 5.04
CA LEU A 230 9.98 36.42 3.70
C LEU A 230 9.32 37.24 2.58
N ALA A 231 8.04 37.54 2.71
CA ALA A 231 7.32 38.35 1.75
C ALA A 231 7.86 39.79 1.67
N TRP A 232 8.15 40.44 2.82
CA TRP A 232 8.77 41.74 2.84
C TRP A 232 10.20 41.73 2.30
N GLN A 233 10.98 40.67 2.56
CA GLN A 233 12.30 40.52 1.95
C GLN A 233 12.23 40.39 0.42
N GLY A 234 11.26 39.60 -0.09
CA GLY A 234 11.05 39.44 -1.52
C GLY A 234 10.71 40.76 -2.22
N ILE A 235 9.79 41.56 -1.65
CA ILE A 235 9.42 42.86 -2.22
C ILE A 235 10.60 43.81 -2.25
N ARG A 236 11.43 43.88 -1.21
CA ARG A 236 12.62 44.77 -1.16
C ARG A 236 13.61 44.46 -2.30
N LYS A 237 13.69 43.19 -2.71
CA LYS A 237 14.59 42.75 -3.79
C LYS A 237 14.02 43.07 -5.17
N GLN A 238 12.70 42.93 -5.39
CA GLN A 238 12.09 42.93 -6.71
C GLN A 238 11.33 44.23 -7.07
N TYR A 239 10.81 44.94 -6.05
CA TYR A 239 9.91 46.08 -6.31
C TYR A 239 10.28 47.30 -5.50
N ARG A 240 10.33 48.49 -6.17
CA ARG A 240 10.59 49.76 -5.53
C ARG A 240 9.35 50.65 -5.33
N ASN A 241 8.15 50.16 -5.76
CA ASN A 241 6.92 50.97 -5.81
C ASN A 241 6.12 50.85 -4.51
N THR A 242 5.62 51.97 -3.98
CA THR A 242 4.80 52.06 -2.76
C THR A 242 3.45 51.31 -2.89
N ARG A 243 2.84 51.32 -4.07
CA ARG A 243 1.56 50.60 -4.31
C ARG A 243 1.69 49.10 -4.10
N VAL A 244 2.84 48.52 -4.45
CA VAL A 244 3.12 47.09 -4.24
C VAL A 244 3.20 46.75 -2.74
N ARG A 245 3.71 47.65 -1.92
CA ARG A 245 3.78 47.48 -0.45
C ARG A 245 2.39 47.48 0.18
N GLN A 246 1.50 48.39 -0.25
CA GLN A 246 0.12 48.43 0.24
C GLN A 246 -0.64 47.15 -0.17
N ARG A 247 -0.44 46.70 -1.40
CA ARG A 247 -1.05 45.45 -1.89
C ARG A 247 -0.55 44.26 -1.11
N LEU A 248 0.76 44.16 -0.83
CA LEU A 248 1.30 43.06 -0.01
C LEU A 248 0.66 43.03 1.39
N GLN A 249 0.57 44.20 2.05
CA GLN A 249 -0.03 44.25 3.38
C GLN A 249 -1.49 43.76 3.36
N TYR A 250 -2.24 44.16 2.34
CA TYR A 250 -3.61 43.72 2.15
C TYR A 250 -3.69 42.18 1.96
N GLU A 251 -2.88 41.61 1.07
CA GLU A 251 -2.85 40.16 0.81
C GLU A 251 -2.43 39.36 2.03
N LEU A 252 -1.41 39.81 2.76
CA LEU A 252 -1.00 39.16 4.00
C LEU A 252 -2.10 39.17 5.07
N ASN A 253 -2.89 40.23 5.14
CA ASN A 253 -4.01 40.27 6.08
C ASN A 253 -5.12 39.29 5.67
N ILE A 254 -5.41 39.16 4.37
CA ILE A 254 -6.38 38.17 3.87
C ILE A 254 -5.89 36.76 4.13
N ILE A 255 -4.64 36.43 3.85
CA ILE A 255 -4.04 35.12 4.13
C ILE A 255 -4.16 34.78 5.62
N CYS A 256 -3.87 35.74 6.50
CA CYS A 256 -4.00 35.55 7.93
C CYS A 256 -5.45 35.28 8.38
N LEU A 257 -6.44 35.93 7.75
CA LEU A 257 -7.86 35.71 8.02
C LEU A 257 -8.34 34.34 7.52
N LEU A 258 -7.87 33.89 6.36
CA LEU A 258 -8.18 32.56 5.80
C LEU A 258 -7.62 31.42 6.65
N TYR A 259 -6.50 31.63 7.35
CA TYR A 259 -5.92 30.63 8.25
C TYR A 259 -6.72 30.47 9.56
N THR A 260 -7.58 31.41 9.91
CA THR A 260 -8.42 31.36 11.12
C THR A 260 -9.86 30.93 10.85
N SER A 261 -10.27 30.88 9.59
CA SER A 261 -11.62 30.44 9.18
C SER A 261 -11.50 29.35 8.11
N PRO A 262 -12.20 28.22 8.26
CA PRO A 262 -12.23 27.19 7.21
C PRO A 262 -12.77 27.81 5.92
N SER A 263 -12.05 27.61 4.82
CA SER A 263 -12.49 28.06 3.50
C SER A 263 -13.81 27.38 3.13
N PRO A 264 -14.77 28.08 2.52
CA PRO A 264 -15.96 27.43 1.96
C PRO A 264 -15.64 26.31 0.95
N ARG A 265 -14.42 26.28 0.42
CA ARG A 265 -13.91 25.20 -0.45
C ARG A 265 -13.47 23.96 0.34
N ASP A 266 -13.19 24.08 1.63
CA ASP A 266 -12.81 22.98 2.50
C ASP A 266 -14.02 22.26 3.09
N GLY A 267 -15.23 22.85 2.99
CA GLY A 267 -16.50 22.22 3.32
C GLY A 267 -17.07 21.49 2.11
N LEU A 268 -17.70 20.34 2.34
CA LEU A 268 -18.40 19.48 1.35
C LEU A 268 -19.51 20.22 0.53
N LEU A 269 -19.65 21.52 0.64
CA LEU A 269 -20.74 22.33 0.08
C LEU A 269 -20.36 23.09 -1.21
N SER A 270 -19.12 23.10 -1.66
CA SER A 270 -18.76 23.74 -2.93
C SER A 270 -18.38 22.70 -3.99
N ARG A 271 -19.34 21.90 -4.42
CA ARG A 271 -19.31 21.34 -5.78
C ARG A 271 -19.62 22.48 -6.75
N MET A 272 -18.61 23.07 -7.35
CA MET A 272 -18.84 23.82 -8.58
C MET A 272 -19.33 22.84 -9.63
N PRO A 273 -20.48 23.07 -10.29
CA PRO A 273 -20.84 22.29 -11.45
C PRO A 273 -19.75 22.54 -12.50
N SER A 274 -19.18 21.45 -13.05
CA SER A 274 -18.36 21.52 -14.25
C SER A 274 -19.27 22.07 -15.35
N SER A 275 -19.12 23.33 -15.67
CA SER A 275 -19.70 23.87 -16.88
C SER A 275 -19.03 23.18 -18.07
N ALA A 276 -19.88 22.62 -18.94
CA ALA A 276 -19.58 22.01 -20.22
C ALA A 276 -18.63 22.82 -21.10
#